data_00358682b49e7dc613605be521cdeada
#
_entry.id   00358682b49e7dc613605be521cdeada
#
_cell.length_a   1.000
_cell.length_b   1.000
_cell.length_c   1.000
_cell.angle_alpha   90.00
_cell.angle_beta   90.00
_cell.angle_gamma   90.00
#
_symmetry.space_group_name_H-M   'P 1'
#
loop_
_entity.id
_entity.type
_entity.pdbx_description
1 polymer ?
#
loop_
_entity_poly.entity_id
_entity_poly.type
_entity_poly.pdbx_seq_one_letter_code
_entity_poly.pdbx_strand_id
1 'polypeptide(L)' 'KVMLNLTPIDQSYNKVIAVIESCETKEQLKNAHYMVNNFKKLYKNVGYPKVFSYNLDRKLEKQLLKYQYTI' A
#
# COMPACT_ATOMS: atom_id res chain seq x y z
N LYS A 1 16.54 24.44 -6.87
CA LYS A 1 16.17 23.30 -6.12
C LYS A 1 15.15 22.43 -6.82
N VAL A 2 15.47 21.22 -6.92
CA VAL A 2 14.59 20.30 -7.60
C VAL A 2 13.53 19.80 -6.66
N MET A 3 12.31 19.98 -7.08
CA MET A 3 11.20 19.42 -6.35
C MET A 3 10.72 18.21 -7.11
N LEU A 4 10.64 17.15 -6.43
CA LEU A 4 9.98 16.00 -7.01
C LEU A 4 8.51 16.35 -7.08
N ASN A 5 8.01 16.41 -8.28
CA ASN A 5 6.62 16.79 -8.46
C ASN A 5 5.71 15.60 -8.27
N LEU A 6 5.86 14.98 -7.10
CA LEU A 6 4.98 13.88 -6.76
C LEU A 6 3.64 14.45 -6.33
N THR A 7 2.60 13.93 -6.91
CA THR A 7 1.26 14.30 -6.49
C THR A 7 0.99 13.69 -5.12
N PRO A 8 -0.02 14.21 -4.40
CA PRO A 8 -0.40 13.61 -3.13
C PRO A 8 -0.71 12.12 -3.26
N ILE A 9 -1.27 11.71 -4.39
CA ILE A 9 -1.55 10.30 -4.63
C ILE A 9 -0.26 9.50 -4.68
N ASP A 10 0.74 10.01 -5.40
CA ASP A 10 2.02 9.33 -5.50
C ASP A 10 2.68 9.18 -4.15
N GLN A 11 2.65 10.23 -3.36
CA GLN A 11 3.26 10.21 -2.04
C GLN A 11 2.55 9.21 -1.13
N SER A 12 1.23 9.21 -1.16
CA SER A 12 0.46 8.26 -0.36
C SER A 12 0.71 6.82 -0.82
N TYR A 13 0.77 6.62 -2.11
CA TYR A 13 1.03 5.30 -2.67
C TYR A 13 2.39 4.78 -2.19
N ASN A 14 3.42 5.60 -2.32
CA ASN A 14 4.76 5.20 -1.90
C ASN A 14 4.81 4.88 -0.42
N LYS A 15 4.09 5.65 0.38
CA LYS A 15 4.05 5.43 1.81
C LYS A 15 3.39 4.09 2.14
N VAL A 16 2.29 3.80 1.48
CA VAL A 16 1.60 2.53 1.72
C VAL A 16 2.46 1.36 1.30
N ILE A 17 3.12 1.47 0.16
CA ILE A 17 4.04 0.43 -0.31
C ILE A 17 5.12 0.18 0.74
N ALA A 18 5.71 1.25 1.26
CA ALA A 18 6.76 1.12 2.26
C ALA A 18 6.26 0.41 3.50
N VAL A 19 5.05 0.74 3.94
CA VAL A 19 4.48 0.10 5.11
C VAL A 19 4.24 -1.38 4.87
N ILE A 20 3.72 -1.73 3.70
CA ILE A 20 3.47 -3.14 3.38
C ILE A 20 4.79 -3.90 3.37
N GLU A 21 5.81 -3.34 2.76
CA GLU A 21 7.09 -4.02 2.63
C GLU A 21 7.83 -4.17 3.95
N SER A 22 7.53 -3.30 4.90
CA SER A 22 8.20 -3.35 6.20
C SER A 22 7.43 -4.14 7.24
N CYS A 23 6.34 -4.78 6.87
CA CYS A 23 5.56 -5.58 7.80
C CYS A 23 6.35 -6.79 8.29
N GLU A 24 6.36 -6.98 9.60
CA GLU A 24 7.04 -8.12 10.20
C GLU A 24 6.13 -8.92 11.12
N THR A 25 4.95 -8.43 11.40
CA THR A 25 4.00 -9.12 12.26
C THR A 25 2.63 -9.09 11.60
N LYS A 26 1.78 -9.99 12.08
CA LYS A 26 0.41 -10.02 11.57
C LYS A 26 -0.34 -8.73 11.89
N GLU A 27 -0.01 -8.14 13.02
CA GLU A 27 -0.66 -6.90 13.43
C GLU A 27 -0.27 -5.77 12.50
N GLN A 28 1.01 -5.71 12.12
CA GLN A 28 1.45 -4.71 11.17
C GLN A 28 0.83 -4.92 9.80
N LEU A 29 0.66 -6.18 9.43
CA LEU A 29 0.01 -6.51 8.17
C LEU A 29 -1.44 -6.03 8.17
N LYS A 30 -2.11 -6.16 9.30
CA LYS A 30 -3.47 -5.68 9.44
C LYS A 30 -3.53 -4.17 9.25
N ASN A 31 -2.58 -3.45 9.82
CA ASN A 31 -2.51 -2.01 9.67
C ASN A 31 -2.24 -1.63 8.21
N ALA A 32 -1.37 -2.39 7.55
CA ALA A 32 -1.10 -2.14 6.14
C ALA A 32 -2.36 -2.34 5.31
N HIS A 33 -3.15 -3.34 5.66
CA HIS A 33 -4.41 -3.59 4.97
C HIS A 33 -5.35 -2.39 5.12
N TYR A 34 -5.41 -1.83 6.32
CA TYR A 34 -6.21 -0.63 6.56
C TYR A 34 -5.73 0.53 5.70
N MET A 35 -4.43 0.68 5.60
CA MET A 35 -3.87 1.78 4.82
C MET A 35 -4.21 1.63 3.34
N VAL A 36 -4.17 0.40 2.83
CA VAL A 36 -4.56 0.15 1.45
C VAL A 36 -6.01 0.52 1.22
N ASN A 37 -6.88 0.10 2.12
CA ASN A 37 -8.29 0.41 2.01
C ASN A 37 -8.53 1.92 2.09
N ASN A 38 -7.84 2.59 2.98
CA ASN A 38 -7.97 4.03 3.12
C ASN A 38 -7.50 4.74 1.86
N PHE A 39 -6.41 4.27 1.28
CA PHE A 39 -5.90 4.84 0.04
C PHE A 39 -6.95 4.75 -1.05
N LYS A 40 -7.52 3.55 -1.23
CA LYS A 40 -8.52 3.35 -2.27
C LYS A 40 -9.75 4.22 -2.04
N LYS A 41 -10.16 4.33 -0.78
CA LYS A 41 -11.34 5.10 -0.43
C LYS A 41 -11.10 6.59 -0.64
N LEU A 42 -9.94 7.06 -0.22
CA LEU A 42 -9.61 8.47 -0.26
C LEU A 42 -9.53 8.99 -1.69
N TYR A 43 -8.99 8.20 -2.58
CA TYR A 43 -8.75 8.63 -3.96
C TYR A 43 -9.74 8.04 -4.95
N LYS A 44 -10.80 7.46 -4.44
CA LYS A 44 -11.80 6.82 -5.30
C LYS A 44 -12.40 7.77 -6.32
N ASN A 45 -12.76 8.97 -5.87
CA ASN A 45 -13.41 9.93 -6.74
C ASN A 45 -12.43 10.75 -7.55
N VAL A 46 -11.20 10.82 -7.11
CA VAL A 46 -10.16 11.56 -7.84
C VAL A 46 -9.69 10.73 -9.02
N GLY A 47 -9.65 9.43 -8.85
CA GLY A 47 -9.12 8.55 -9.88
C GLY A 47 -7.62 8.39 -9.71
N TYR A 48 -7.17 7.18 -9.92
CA TYR A 48 -5.73 6.89 -9.87
C TYR A 48 -5.48 5.72 -10.82
N PRO A 49 -4.22 5.56 -11.26
CA PRO A 49 -3.92 4.46 -12.18
C PRO A 49 -4.27 3.12 -11.57
N LYS A 50 -4.89 2.28 -12.35
CA LYS A 50 -5.27 0.96 -11.86
C LYS A 50 -4.06 0.16 -11.40
N VAL A 51 -2.90 0.46 -11.94
CA VAL A 51 -1.68 -0.22 -11.55
C VAL A 51 -1.35 0.02 -10.07
N PHE A 52 -1.75 1.16 -9.53
CA PHE A 52 -1.53 1.43 -8.12
C PHE A 52 -2.29 0.42 -7.27
N SER A 53 -3.56 0.26 -7.55
CA SER A 53 -4.41 -0.68 -6.81
C SER A 53 -3.89 -2.10 -6.98
N TYR A 54 -3.54 -2.46 -8.20
CA TYR A 54 -3.02 -3.79 -8.49
C TYR A 54 -1.75 -4.07 -7.70
N ASN A 55 -0.82 -3.12 -7.70
CA ASN A 55 0.44 -3.31 -6.99
C ASN A 55 0.25 -3.40 -5.49
N LEU A 56 -0.63 -2.57 -4.95
CA LEU A 56 -0.91 -2.60 -3.52
C LEU A 56 -1.48 -3.96 -3.11
N ASP A 57 -2.43 -4.45 -3.90
CA ASP A 57 -3.05 -5.74 -3.60
C ASP A 57 -2.04 -6.87 -3.71
N ARG A 58 -1.18 -6.83 -4.73
CA ARG A 58 -0.18 -7.86 -4.91
C ARG A 58 0.83 -7.88 -3.78
N LYS A 59 1.29 -6.73 -3.37
CA LYS A 59 2.26 -6.66 -2.28
C LYS A 59 1.65 -7.12 -0.97
N LEU A 60 0.41 -6.75 -0.75
CA LEU A 60 -0.29 -7.16 0.45
C LEU A 60 -0.49 -8.68 0.46
N GLU A 61 -0.88 -9.23 -0.67
CA GLU A 61 -1.09 -10.66 -0.79
C GLU A 61 0.22 -11.43 -0.56
N LYS A 62 1.31 -10.90 -1.07
CA LYS A 62 2.62 -11.50 -0.89
C LYS A 62 2.98 -11.60 0.59
N GLN A 63 2.74 -10.53 1.33
CA GLN A 63 3.00 -10.53 2.76
C GLN A 63 2.07 -11.50 3.49
N LEU A 64 0.82 -11.55 3.07
CA LEU A 64 -0.13 -12.48 3.66
C LEU A 64 0.34 -13.91 3.52
N LEU A 65 0.75 -14.28 2.32
CA LEU A 65 1.24 -15.64 2.07
C LEU A 65 2.47 -15.94 2.90
N LYS A 66 3.33 -14.95 3.04
CA LYS A 66 4.55 -15.12 3.83
C LYS A 66 4.21 -15.50 5.27
N TYR A 67 3.24 -14.82 5.85
CA TYR A 67 2.89 -15.09 7.24
C TYR A 67 2.05 -16.34 7.40
N GLN A 68 1.35 -16.75 6.37
CA GLN A 68 0.60 -17.98 6.41
C GLN A 68 1.52 -19.20 6.43
N TYR A 69 2.65 -19.09 5.77
CA TYR A 69 3.56 -20.21 5.64
C TYR A 69 4.62 -20.27 6.72
N THR A 70 4.63 -19.32 7.62
CA THR A 70 5.64 -19.28 8.67
C THR A 70 5.12 -19.77 10.00
N ILE A 71 4.13 -20.58 9.99
CA ILE A 71 3.57 -21.11 11.23
C ILE A 71 4.42 -22.24 11.77
#